data_036eab0a78a556fd49d5f7739773aa4e
#
_entry.id   036eab0a78a556fd49d5f7739773aa4e
#
_cell.length_a   1.000
_cell.length_b   1.000
_cell.length_c   1.000
_cell.angle_alpha   90.00
_cell.angle_beta   90.00
_cell.angle_gamma   90.00
#
_symmetry.space_group_name_H-M   'P 1'
#
loop_
_entity.id
_entity.type
_entity.pdbx_description
1 polymer ?
#
loop_
_entity_poly.entity_id
_entity_poly.type
_entity_poly.pdbx_seq_one_letter_code
_entity_poly.pdbx_strand_id
1 'polypeptide(L)'
;MPRKRRGRGRKAVAGDTAHDLHAQDRTAPHWALDYARRLADRHPPHHRVLIQTSMSPTGYFHVGNFRDTVCAHLVHRALARMGRRSAILLSFDDYDPVRESQAARDPELAGHGGRPLAAHRERAARFCRAYVAELRATGILPDGADADGRMPPGGAWETHYQYERYRAGVYREIQRRYQRDAGRLAELLGRPDGRDLFSVYCLQCGRGTTEIHRLGAASARYHCRCCGARLTVTGPERVKPSWALDWTLRVAHEGIDCEPAGQDHCSAGSTMERTRPVYDGYLGRAQPVIVPYGLVRGARGTGKISGSSGGGPYVRDLLAVHPAPMVLWLYAHRNCLSDLRIGFGADVFFGAYDAFDRFLRAVPGDARARVLWELLSDEDPAPRAALPRMRSVVGALYAHGGAPEPALARLTRQHPGCDRELLAERVAHAAAWLATHGAGRYWGGAGPAAAPGPAVDALIAQLRTHTGPGAPRAGRTVAEFREIYRALFGTERGPRLDTLVDALGPRAVADALAAYRDRGERPLRAALFATAGQSRPVPVREEAAVRAG
;
A
#
# COMPACT_ATOMS: atom_id res chain seq x y z
N MET A 1 17.24 50.41 -50.04
CA MET A 1 16.76 49.85 -48.75
C MET A 1 15.84 48.69 -49.03
N PRO A 2 16.22 47.41 -48.77
CA PRO A 2 15.32 46.27 -48.92
C PRO A 2 14.78 45.85 -47.55
N ARG A 3 13.46 45.59 -47.50
CA ARG A 3 12.68 45.16 -46.33
C ARG A 3 13.09 43.76 -45.91
N LYS A 4 13.48 43.59 -44.65
CA LYS A 4 13.72 42.30 -43.98
C LYS A 4 12.40 41.52 -43.84
N ARG A 5 12.31 40.34 -44.45
CA ARG A 5 11.26 39.33 -44.18
C ARG A 5 11.47 38.76 -42.77
N ARG A 6 10.50 38.94 -41.88
CA ARG A 6 10.43 38.27 -40.58
C ARG A 6 10.06 36.81 -40.82
N GLY A 7 11.00 35.89 -40.53
CA GLY A 7 10.73 34.45 -40.45
C GLY A 7 9.71 34.18 -39.35
N ARG A 8 8.66 33.42 -39.69
CA ARG A 8 7.73 32.83 -38.71
C ARG A 8 8.50 31.80 -37.87
N GLY A 9 8.84 32.15 -36.63
CA GLY A 9 9.34 31.21 -35.64
C GLY A 9 8.28 30.16 -35.39
N ARG A 10 8.68 28.88 -35.50
CA ARG A 10 7.93 27.75 -34.97
C ARG A 10 7.73 28.01 -33.47
N LYS A 11 6.47 28.09 -33.03
CA LYS A 11 6.14 28.05 -31.61
C LYS A 11 6.65 26.69 -31.08
N ALA A 12 7.67 26.73 -30.25
CA ALA A 12 8.04 25.62 -29.44
C ALA A 12 6.81 25.25 -28.61
N VAL A 13 6.44 23.97 -28.63
CA VAL A 13 5.44 23.42 -27.69
C VAL A 13 6.04 23.66 -26.32
N ALA A 14 5.37 24.47 -25.50
CA ALA A 14 5.80 24.74 -24.13
C ALA A 14 5.88 23.41 -23.39
N GLY A 15 7.10 22.97 -23.08
CA GLY A 15 7.33 21.79 -22.25
C GLY A 15 6.80 22.08 -20.84
N ASP A 16 6.12 21.08 -20.27
CA ASP A 16 5.69 21.08 -18.88
C ASP A 16 6.88 21.44 -17.96
N THR A 17 6.81 22.55 -17.27
CA THR A 17 7.84 22.96 -16.31
C THR A 17 7.71 22.18 -15.00
N ALA A 18 8.72 22.21 -14.13
CA ALA A 18 8.67 21.51 -12.82
C ALA A 18 7.42 21.90 -11.99
N HIS A 19 6.89 23.11 -12.18
CA HIS A 19 5.62 23.55 -11.58
C HIS A 19 4.41 22.75 -12.09
N ASP A 20 4.45 22.24 -13.32
CA ASP A 20 3.32 21.50 -13.91
C ASP A 20 3.18 20.07 -13.37
N LEU A 21 4.23 19.50 -12.78
CA LEU A 21 4.13 18.16 -12.12
C LEU A 21 3.13 18.14 -10.96
N HIS A 22 2.89 19.28 -10.31
CA HIS A 22 1.98 19.42 -9.19
C HIS A 22 0.66 20.10 -9.55
N ALA A 23 0.51 20.58 -10.78
CA ALA A 23 -0.72 21.21 -11.22
C ALA A 23 -1.82 20.15 -11.38
N GLN A 24 -2.88 20.27 -10.57
CA GLN A 24 -4.06 19.42 -10.63
C GLN A 24 -5.29 20.28 -10.90
N ASP A 25 -6.18 19.79 -11.76
CA ASP A 25 -7.50 20.41 -11.95
C ASP A 25 -8.35 20.18 -10.70
N ARG A 26 -8.49 21.20 -9.87
CA ARG A 26 -9.30 21.15 -8.64
C ARG A 26 -10.80 21.05 -8.92
N THR A 27 -11.24 21.26 -10.15
CA THR A 27 -12.65 21.09 -10.56
C THR A 27 -12.98 19.65 -10.91
N ALA A 28 -11.97 18.82 -11.22
CA ALA A 28 -12.16 17.40 -11.46
C ALA A 28 -12.72 16.70 -10.21
N PRO A 29 -13.71 15.82 -10.36
CA PRO A 29 -14.30 15.10 -9.24
C PRO A 29 -13.30 14.20 -8.51
N HIS A 30 -12.25 13.74 -9.19
CA HIS A 30 -11.15 12.96 -8.62
C HIS A 30 -9.86 13.18 -9.42
N TRP A 31 -8.70 13.21 -8.75
CA TRP A 31 -7.39 13.45 -9.36
C TRP A 31 -7.03 12.44 -10.47
N ALA A 32 -7.44 11.17 -10.34
CA ALA A 32 -7.15 10.16 -11.37
C ALA A 32 -7.83 10.49 -12.72
N LEU A 33 -9.00 11.14 -12.71
CA LEU A 33 -9.66 11.61 -13.93
C LEU A 33 -8.91 12.78 -14.57
N ASP A 34 -8.27 13.63 -13.79
CA ASP A 34 -7.43 14.71 -14.33
C ASP A 34 -6.24 14.13 -15.10
N TYR A 35 -5.51 13.16 -14.50
CA TYR A 35 -4.41 12.48 -15.19
C TYR A 35 -4.89 11.68 -16.41
N ALA A 36 -6.03 11.02 -16.31
CA ALA A 36 -6.62 10.31 -17.45
C ALA A 36 -6.96 11.25 -18.62
N ARG A 37 -7.49 12.46 -18.35
CA ARG A 37 -7.71 13.48 -19.40
C ARG A 37 -6.39 13.91 -20.04
N ARG A 38 -5.36 14.25 -19.25
CA ARG A 38 -4.03 14.62 -19.78
C ARG A 38 -3.47 13.55 -20.71
N LEU A 39 -3.63 12.28 -20.35
CA LEU A 39 -3.21 11.14 -21.19
C LEU A 39 -4.09 11.04 -22.46
N ALA A 40 -5.40 11.21 -22.32
CA ALA A 40 -6.30 11.20 -23.46
C ALA A 40 -6.03 12.34 -24.46
N ASP A 41 -5.64 13.52 -23.97
CA ASP A 41 -5.29 14.69 -24.79
C ASP A 41 -3.94 14.53 -25.51
N ARG A 42 -3.01 13.76 -24.93
CA ARG A 42 -1.68 13.50 -25.52
C ARG A 42 -1.69 12.44 -26.62
N HIS A 43 -2.67 11.54 -26.61
CA HIS A 43 -2.68 10.36 -27.47
C HIS A 43 -3.98 10.24 -28.27
N PRO A 44 -3.93 9.75 -29.52
CA PRO A 44 -5.12 9.53 -30.33
C PRO A 44 -6.06 8.50 -29.68
N PRO A 45 -7.36 8.50 -30.01
CA PRO A 45 -8.36 7.64 -29.36
C PRO A 45 -8.06 6.12 -29.39
N HIS A 46 -7.42 5.64 -30.44
CA HIS A 46 -7.07 4.22 -30.63
C HIS A 46 -5.79 3.82 -29.90
N HIS A 47 -5.00 4.76 -29.37
CA HIS A 47 -3.76 4.48 -28.65
C HIS A 47 -4.06 3.75 -27.34
N ARG A 48 -3.34 2.65 -27.10
CA ARG A 48 -3.36 1.91 -25.83
C ARG A 48 -2.36 2.56 -24.88
N VAL A 49 -2.85 3.28 -23.88
CA VAL A 49 -2.00 3.96 -22.88
C VAL A 49 -1.32 2.91 -22.00
N LEU A 50 0.00 2.96 -21.91
CA LEU A 50 0.78 2.05 -21.06
C LEU A 50 1.24 2.77 -19.78
N ILE A 51 0.78 2.25 -18.63
CA ILE A 51 1.08 2.79 -17.30
C ILE A 51 2.07 1.85 -16.63
N GLN A 52 3.23 2.34 -16.20
CA GLN A 52 4.21 1.53 -15.48
C GLN A 52 4.07 1.75 -13.97
N THR A 53 4.23 0.68 -13.19
CA THR A 53 4.51 0.70 -11.75
C THR A 53 5.73 -0.17 -11.51
N SER A 54 6.74 0.36 -10.78
CA SER A 54 8.05 -0.28 -10.66
C SER A 54 8.50 -0.40 -9.21
N MET A 55 9.11 -1.54 -8.87
CA MET A 55 9.65 -1.74 -7.53
C MET A 55 10.77 -2.78 -7.47
N SER A 56 11.77 -2.53 -6.61
CA SER A 56 12.88 -3.47 -6.38
C SER A 56 12.50 -4.49 -5.30
N PRO A 57 12.61 -5.82 -5.54
CA PRO A 57 12.24 -6.88 -4.59
C PRO A 57 13.32 -7.06 -3.51
N THR A 58 13.54 -6.02 -2.72
CA THR A 58 14.53 -5.98 -1.64
C THR A 58 14.04 -6.61 -0.34
N GLY A 59 12.75 -6.83 -0.21
CA GLY A 59 12.02 -7.41 0.90
C GLY A 59 10.54 -7.51 0.52
N TYR A 60 9.68 -7.92 1.46
CA TYR A 60 8.25 -7.82 1.24
C TYR A 60 7.83 -6.38 0.97
N PHE A 61 6.91 -6.19 0.02
CA PHE A 61 6.45 -4.86 -0.35
C PHE A 61 5.50 -4.32 0.71
N HIS A 62 5.86 -3.17 1.28
CA HIS A 62 5.08 -2.54 2.34
C HIS A 62 3.99 -1.61 1.76
N VAL A 63 3.10 -1.14 2.61
CA VAL A 63 1.99 -0.21 2.26
C VAL A 63 2.44 1.05 1.51
N GLY A 64 3.71 1.47 1.62
CA GLY A 64 4.27 2.57 0.85
C GLY A 64 4.48 2.23 -0.64
N ASN A 65 4.96 1.00 -0.94
CA ASN A 65 5.09 0.51 -2.31
C ASN A 65 3.71 0.31 -2.96
N PHE A 66 2.75 -0.18 -2.20
CA PHE A 66 1.39 -0.38 -2.67
C PHE A 66 0.74 0.90 -3.17
N ARG A 67 1.11 2.08 -2.63
CA ARG A 67 0.60 3.37 -3.09
C ARG A 67 0.89 3.63 -4.56
N ASP A 68 2.07 3.27 -5.03
CA ASP A 68 2.46 3.38 -6.43
C ASP A 68 1.48 2.62 -7.33
N THR A 69 1.28 1.34 -7.02
CA THR A 69 0.38 0.47 -7.79
C THR A 69 -1.08 0.93 -7.72
N VAL A 70 -1.56 1.43 -6.57
CA VAL A 70 -2.92 2.00 -6.46
C VAL A 70 -3.06 3.23 -7.34
N CYS A 71 -2.06 4.11 -7.40
CA CYS A 71 -2.11 5.28 -8.30
C CYS A 71 -2.20 4.85 -9.77
N ALA A 72 -1.40 3.86 -10.21
CA ALA A 72 -1.48 3.30 -11.54
C ALA A 72 -2.87 2.71 -11.84
N HIS A 73 -3.39 1.92 -10.91
CA HIS A 73 -4.72 1.30 -11.02
C HIS A 73 -5.84 2.34 -11.15
N LEU A 74 -5.83 3.38 -10.33
CA LEU A 74 -6.88 4.42 -10.37
C LEU A 74 -6.84 5.22 -11.69
N VAL A 75 -5.66 5.49 -12.25
CA VAL A 75 -5.54 6.12 -13.58
C VAL A 75 -6.05 5.16 -14.68
N HIS A 76 -5.71 3.88 -14.59
CA HIS A 76 -6.23 2.85 -15.49
C HIS A 76 -7.77 2.78 -15.46
N ARG A 77 -8.38 2.73 -14.26
CA ARG A 77 -9.85 2.75 -14.09
C ARG A 77 -10.46 4.04 -14.63
N ALA A 78 -9.81 5.18 -14.43
CA ALA A 78 -10.26 6.47 -14.95
C ALA A 78 -10.22 6.52 -16.48
N LEU A 79 -9.18 5.98 -17.12
CA LEU A 79 -9.10 5.82 -18.58
C LEU A 79 -10.20 4.91 -19.12
N ALA A 80 -10.42 3.76 -18.47
CA ALA A 80 -11.49 2.82 -18.84
C ALA A 80 -12.87 3.50 -18.79
N ARG A 81 -13.14 4.30 -17.73
CA ARG A 81 -14.37 5.10 -17.60
C ARG A 81 -14.54 6.12 -18.73
N MET A 82 -13.45 6.61 -19.31
CA MET A 82 -13.44 7.50 -20.47
C MET A 82 -13.49 6.76 -21.81
N GLY A 83 -13.67 5.44 -21.82
CA GLY A 83 -13.64 4.61 -23.02
C GLY A 83 -12.24 4.50 -23.66
N ARG A 84 -11.16 4.75 -22.92
CA ARG A 84 -9.78 4.69 -23.41
C ARG A 84 -9.15 3.35 -23.05
N ARG A 85 -8.47 2.74 -24.01
CA ARG A 85 -7.71 1.50 -23.79
C ARG A 85 -6.43 1.81 -23.02
N SER A 86 -6.14 1.04 -21.99
CA SER A 86 -4.88 1.14 -21.24
C SER A 86 -4.46 -0.22 -20.69
N ALA A 87 -3.19 -0.31 -20.31
CA ALA A 87 -2.64 -1.47 -19.58
C ALA A 87 -1.68 -0.99 -18.50
N ILE A 88 -1.47 -1.83 -17.50
CA ILE A 88 -0.51 -1.62 -16.43
C ILE A 88 0.65 -2.61 -16.59
N LEU A 89 1.86 -2.08 -16.64
CA LEU A 89 3.10 -2.83 -16.61
C LEU A 89 3.64 -2.86 -15.17
N LEU A 90 3.55 -4.03 -14.52
CA LEU A 90 4.17 -4.27 -13.21
C LEU A 90 5.62 -4.70 -13.43
N SER A 91 6.56 -3.80 -13.16
CA SER A 91 7.99 -4.02 -13.34
C SER A 91 8.69 -4.32 -12.01
N PHE A 92 9.37 -5.46 -11.94
CA PHE A 92 10.24 -5.79 -10.82
C PHE A 92 11.71 -5.50 -11.16
N ASP A 93 12.31 -4.55 -10.44
CA ASP A 93 13.68 -4.09 -10.66
C ASP A 93 14.69 -5.00 -9.95
N ASP A 94 14.64 -6.28 -10.28
CA ASP A 94 15.46 -7.36 -9.71
C ASP A 94 16.91 -7.39 -10.24
N TYR A 95 17.21 -6.57 -11.24
CA TYR A 95 18.59 -6.35 -11.73
C TYR A 95 19.33 -5.27 -10.95
N ASP A 96 18.71 -4.59 -10.01
CA ASP A 96 19.36 -3.63 -9.12
C ASP A 96 20.32 -4.33 -8.15
N PRO A 97 21.42 -3.67 -7.74
CA PRO A 97 22.36 -4.26 -6.79
C PRO A 97 21.77 -4.29 -5.37
N VAL A 98 22.06 -5.36 -4.65
CA VAL A 98 21.89 -5.43 -3.19
C VAL A 98 22.71 -4.30 -2.57
N ARG A 99 22.09 -3.41 -1.81
CA ARG A 99 22.79 -2.34 -1.09
C ARG A 99 23.56 -2.93 0.09
N GLU A 100 24.74 -2.38 0.40
CA GLU A 100 25.54 -2.83 1.57
C GLU A 100 24.73 -2.74 2.88
N SER A 101 23.91 -1.72 3.03
CA SER A 101 23.02 -1.57 4.19
C SER A 101 21.92 -2.65 4.27
N GLN A 102 21.54 -3.27 3.17
CA GLN A 102 20.62 -4.42 3.15
C GLN A 102 21.37 -5.70 3.50
N ALA A 103 22.54 -5.91 2.89
CA ALA A 103 23.41 -7.07 3.20
C ALA A 103 23.83 -7.12 4.67
N ALA A 104 23.99 -5.96 5.31
CA ALA A 104 24.36 -5.87 6.73
C ALA A 104 23.21 -6.20 7.70
N ARG A 105 21.94 -6.10 7.25
CA ARG A 105 20.76 -6.29 8.11
C ARG A 105 20.04 -7.61 7.89
N ASP A 106 20.17 -8.17 6.70
CA ASP A 106 19.45 -9.36 6.28
C ASP A 106 20.43 -10.54 6.19
N PRO A 107 20.31 -11.55 7.08
CA PRO A 107 21.19 -12.71 7.07
C PRO A 107 21.20 -13.46 5.73
N GLU A 108 20.07 -13.49 4.99
CA GLU A 108 20.01 -14.12 3.66
C GLU A 108 20.85 -13.37 2.63
N LEU A 109 21.18 -12.11 2.86
CA LEU A 109 22.01 -11.26 1.99
C LEU A 109 23.42 -11.03 2.50
N ALA A 110 23.81 -11.63 3.63
CA ALA A 110 25.13 -11.48 4.22
C ALA A 110 26.23 -11.85 3.19
N GLY A 111 27.19 -10.93 3.00
CA GLY A 111 28.25 -11.11 2.02
C GLY A 111 27.86 -10.90 0.54
N HIS A 112 26.62 -10.54 0.26
CA HIS A 112 26.09 -10.36 -1.11
C HIS A 112 25.94 -8.90 -1.56
N GLY A 113 26.37 -7.94 -0.77
CA GLY A 113 26.34 -6.52 -1.15
C GLY A 113 26.96 -6.29 -2.53
N GLY A 114 26.34 -5.45 -3.34
CA GLY A 114 26.72 -5.13 -4.71
C GLY A 114 26.40 -6.19 -5.78
N ARG A 115 25.88 -7.38 -5.43
CA ARG A 115 25.38 -8.34 -6.42
C ARG A 115 23.95 -7.99 -6.84
N PRO A 116 23.49 -8.37 -8.05
CA PRO A 116 22.10 -8.13 -8.44
C PRO A 116 21.13 -8.88 -7.51
N LEU A 117 19.97 -8.28 -7.22
CA LEU A 117 18.91 -8.91 -6.42
C LEU A 117 18.50 -10.28 -6.99
N ALA A 118 18.46 -10.40 -8.32
CA ALA A 118 18.18 -11.65 -9.02
C ALA A 118 19.25 -12.74 -8.83
N ALA A 119 20.43 -12.45 -8.28
CA ALA A 119 21.37 -13.48 -7.85
C ALA A 119 20.81 -14.34 -6.70
N HIS A 120 19.80 -13.83 -6.00
CA HIS A 120 19.00 -14.53 -4.98
C HIS A 120 17.59 -14.80 -5.51
N ARG A 121 17.52 -15.53 -6.62
CA ARG A 121 16.31 -15.69 -7.44
C ARG A 121 15.09 -16.11 -6.61
N GLU A 122 15.21 -17.15 -5.79
CA GLU A 122 14.08 -17.65 -4.97
C GLU A 122 13.59 -16.62 -3.95
N ARG A 123 14.53 -15.86 -3.36
CA ARG A 123 14.18 -14.79 -2.43
C ARG A 123 13.41 -13.67 -3.12
N ALA A 124 13.92 -13.17 -4.24
CA ALA A 124 13.27 -12.12 -5.01
C ALA A 124 11.89 -12.59 -5.53
N ALA A 125 11.82 -13.80 -6.09
CA ALA A 125 10.57 -14.40 -6.57
C ALA A 125 9.54 -14.57 -5.44
N ARG A 126 9.95 -14.98 -4.23
CA ARG A 126 9.08 -15.08 -3.06
C ARG A 126 8.38 -13.75 -2.75
N PHE A 127 9.11 -12.63 -2.78
CA PHE A 127 8.54 -11.31 -2.53
C PHE A 127 7.61 -10.86 -3.64
N CYS A 128 7.99 -11.11 -4.90
CA CYS A 128 7.15 -10.79 -6.06
C CYS A 128 5.84 -11.58 -6.04
N ARG A 129 5.90 -12.91 -5.80
CA ARG A 129 4.69 -13.75 -5.67
C ARG A 129 3.77 -13.29 -4.54
N ALA A 130 4.34 -13.00 -3.36
CA ALA A 130 3.56 -12.49 -2.23
C ALA A 130 2.85 -11.18 -2.57
N TYR A 131 3.53 -10.28 -3.28
CA TYR A 131 2.92 -9.02 -3.69
C TYR A 131 1.81 -9.20 -4.73
N VAL A 132 2.00 -10.05 -5.70
CA VAL A 132 0.98 -10.40 -6.69
C VAL A 132 -0.26 -11.00 -6.01
N ALA A 133 -0.07 -11.87 -5.01
CA ALA A 133 -1.17 -12.41 -4.20
C ALA A 133 -1.90 -11.31 -3.41
N GLU A 134 -1.17 -10.35 -2.83
CA GLU A 134 -1.75 -9.19 -2.16
C GLU A 134 -2.54 -8.30 -3.13
N LEU A 135 -2.03 -8.05 -4.34
CA LEU A 135 -2.75 -7.28 -5.38
C LEU A 135 -4.05 -7.98 -5.84
N ARG A 136 -4.04 -9.31 -5.96
CA ARG A 136 -5.25 -10.07 -6.23
C ARG A 136 -6.27 -9.96 -5.10
N ALA A 137 -5.83 -10.12 -3.88
CA ALA A 137 -6.70 -10.03 -2.71
C ALA A 137 -7.31 -8.63 -2.54
N THR A 138 -6.72 -7.57 -3.12
CA THR A 138 -7.33 -6.23 -3.18
C THR A 138 -8.28 -6.04 -4.36
N GLY A 139 -8.38 -7.00 -5.29
CA GLY A 139 -9.14 -6.86 -6.53
C GLY A 139 -8.48 -5.95 -7.59
N ILE A 140 -7.26 -5.47 -7.35
CA ILE A 140 -6.52 -4.65 -8.33
C ILE A 140 -6.07 -5.51 -9.52
N LEU A 141 -5.50 -6.67 -9.23
CA LEU A 141 -4.98 -7.59 -10.23
C LEU A 141 -6.02 -8.67 -10.54
N PRO A 142 -6.40 -8.87 -11.80
CA PRO A 142 -7.30 -9.95 -12.18
C PRO A 142 -6.63 -11.33 -11.99
N ASP A 143 -7.44 -12.38 -12.02
CA ASP A 143 -6.93 -13.74 -12.09
C ASP A 143 -6.17 -13.98 -13.41
N GLY A 144 -5.29 -14.99 -13.44
CA GLY A 144 -4.56 -15.38 -14.65
C GLY A 144 -3.04 -15.21 -14.57
N ALA A 145 -2.46 -14.83 -13.41
CA ALA A 145 -1.01 -14.94 -13.23
C ALA A 145 -0.61 -16.41 -13.06
N ASP A 146 0.57 -16.77 -13.59
CA ASP A 146 1.18 -18.09 -13.41
C ASP A 146 1.67 -18.33 -11.96
N ALA A 147 2.25 -19.50 -11.71
CA ALA A 147 2.78 -19.89 -10.42
C ALA A 147 3.90 -18.94 -9.89
N ASP A 148 4.61 -18.27 -10.79
CA ASP A 148 5.62 -17.27 -10.45
C ASP A 148 5.04 -15.86 -10.27
N GLY A 149 3.72 -15.67 -10.40
CA GLY A 149 3.06 -14.39 -10.29
C GLY A 149 3.16 -13.53 -11.56
N ARG A 150 3.40 -14.14 -12.74
CA ARG A 150 3.56 -13.42 -14.00
C ARG A 150 2.22 -13.26 -14.70
N MET A 151 1.90 -12.05 -15.08
CA MET A 151 0.78 -11.75 -15.96
C MET A 151 1.24 -11.84 -17.41
N PRO A 152 0.42 -12.42 -18.31
CA PRO A 152 0.78 -12.58 -19.72
C PRO A 152 0.88 -11.23 -20.44
N PRO A 153 1.72 -11.13 -21.49
CA PRO A 153 1.79 -9.94 -22.33
C PRO A 153 0.48 -9.70 -23.08
N GLY A 154 0.17 -8.43 -23.38
CA GLY A 154 -1.00 -8.03 -24.17
C GLY A 154 -2.31 -7.88 -23.39
N GLY A 155 -2.36 -8.31 -22.13
CA GLY A 155 -3.50 -8.16 -21.24
C GLY A 155 -3.62 -6.76 -20.60
N ALA A 156 -4.63 -6.56 -19.75
CA ALA A 156 -4.78 -5.32 -18.96
C ALA A 156 -3.64 -5.13 -17.94
N TRP A 157 -2.99 -6.22 -17.56
CA TRP A 157 -1.80 -6.26 -16.74
C TRP A 157 -0.72 -7.11 -17.40
N GLU A 158 0.52 -6.64 -17.34
CA GLU A 158 1.71 -7.34 -17.78
C GLU A 158 2.76 -7.30 -16.67
N THR A 159 3.59 -8.35 -16.53
CA THR A 159 4.65 -8.40 -15.52
C THR A 159 6.02 -8.52 -16.18
N HIS A 160 6.95 -7.65 -15.82
CA HIS A 160 8.33 -7.68 -16.29
C HIS A 160 9.31 -7.89 -15.14
N TYR A 161 10.21 -8.86 -15.30
CA TYR A 161 11.39 -9.06 -14.46
C TYR A 161 12.60 -8.50 -15.19
N GLN A 162 13.22 -7.44 -14.66
CA GLN A 162 14.23 -6.68 -15.39
C GLN A 162 15.50 -7.49 -15.64
N TYR A 163 15.92 -8.33 -14.70
CA TYR A 163 17.06 -9.22 -14.90
C TYR A 163 16.92 -10.11 -16.14
N GLU A 164 15.77 -10.74 -16.30
CA GLU A 164 15.50 -11.60 -17.46
C GLU A 164 15.49 -10.80 -18.76
N ARG A 165 14.86 -9.62 -18.78
CA ARG A 165 14.79 -8.74 -19.96
C ARG A 165 16.19 -8.26 -20.39
N TYR A 166 17.03 -7.89 -19.43
CA TYR A 166 18.44 -7.55 -19.70
C TYR A 166 19.19 -8.75 -20.28
N ARG A 167 19.08 -9.92 -19.66
CA ARG A 167 19.75 -11.15 -20.14
C ARG A 167 19.28 -11.62 -21.51
N ALA A 168 18.01 -11.46 -21.81
CA ALA A 168 17.45 -11.74 -23.13
C ALA A 168 17.86 -10.70 -24.19
N GLY A 169 18.51 -9.61 -23.78
CA GLY A 169 18.95 -8.56 -24.69
C GLY A 169 17.81 -7.71 -25.25
N VAL A 170 16.66 -7.64 -24.56
CA VAL A 170 15.50 -6.86 -24.98
C VAL A 170 15.88 -5.40 -25.23
N TYR A 171 16.75 -4.85 -24.40
CA TYR A 171 17.18 -3.46 -24.49
C TYR A 171 18.47 -3.25 -25.28
N ARG A 172 19.01 -4.30 -25.96
CA ARG A 172 20.34 -4.29 -26.59
C ARG A 172 20.57 -3.09 -27.51
N GLU A 173 19.61 -2.75 -28.34
CA GLU A 173 19.78 -1.68 -29.33
C GLU A 173 19.85 -0.30 -28.66
N ILE A 174 18.94 0.01 -27.74
CA ILE A 174 18.93 1.28 -27.02
C ILE A 174 20.14 1.38 -26.06
N GLN A 175 20.59 0.27 -25.46
CA GLN A 175 21.82 0.22 -24.64
C GLN A 175 23.06 0.52 -25.49
N ARG A 176 23.16 -0.08 -26.68
CA ARG A 176 24.27 0.19 -27.61
C ARG A 176 24.34 1.68 -27.96
N ARG A 177 23.19 2.27 -28.24
CA ARG A 177 23.09 3.72 -28.53
C ARG A 177 23.50 4.56 -27.31
N TYR A 178 23.02 4.22 -26.11
CA TYR A 178 23.37 4.94 -24.86
C TYR A 178 24.86 4.83 -24.52
N GLN A 179 25.46 3.67 -24.72
CA GLN A 179 26.91 3.46 -24.49
C GLN A 179 27.77 4.26 -25.48
N ARG A 180 27.37 4.30 -26.75
CA ARG A 180 28.07 5.09 -27.78
C ARG A 180 28.02 6.59 -27.46
N ASP A 181 26.87 7.07 -27.02
CA ASP A 181 26.58 8.48 -26.82
C ASP A 181 26.72 8.92 -25.33
N ALA A 182 27.49 8.14 -24.54
CA ALA A 182 27.63 8.31 -23.10
C ALA A 182 28.05 9.73 -22.67
N GLY A 183 28.95 10.37 -23.42
CA GLY A 183 29.39 11.76 -23.16
C GLY A 183 28.24 12.76 -23.25
N ARG A 184 27.43 12.66 -24.31
CA ARG A 184 26.24 13.53 -24.49
C ARG A 184 25.19 13.29 -23.38
N LEU A 185 24.99 12.04 -22.98
CA LEU A 185 24.07 11.71 -21.88
C LEU A 185 24.57 12.25 -20.54
N ALA A 186 25.90 12.24 -20.33
CA ALA A 186 26.54 12.82 -19.15
C ALA A 186 26.27 14.33 -19.04
N GLU A 187 26.43 15.05 -20.14
CA GLU A 187 26.14 16.49 -20.23
C GLU A 187 24.68 16.78 -19.93
N LEU A 188 23.74 16.04 -20.57
CA LEU A 188 22.29 16.22 -20.36
C LEU A 188 21.84 15.93 -18.93
N LEU A 189 22.54 15.02 -18.23
CA LEU A 189 22.26 14.71 -16.82
C LEU A 189 22.99 15.63 -15.83
N GLY A 190 23.75 16.63 -16.32
CA GLY A 190 24.55 17.53 -15.49
C GLY A 190 25.71 16.81 -14.80
N ARG A 191 26.25 15.74 -15.41
CA ARG A 191 27.39 14.94 -14.92
C ARG A 191 28.50 14.87 -15.97
N PRO A 192 29.14 15.98 -16.30
CA PRO A 192 30.10 16.07 -17.42
C PRO A 192 31.34 15.18 -17.24
N ASP A 193 31.66 14.78 -16.00
CA ASP A 193 32.72 13.81 -15.72
C ASP A 193 32.37 12.36 -16.12
N GLY A 194 31.13 12.11 -16.48
CA GLY A 194 30.63 10.80 -16.92
C GLY A 194 30.73 9.67 -15.90
N ARG A 195 31.17 9.99 -14.67
CA ARG A 195 31.38 8.99 -13.63
C ARG A 195 30.04 8.36 -13.22
N ASP A 196 30.08 7.06 -12.92
CA ASP A 196 28.96 6.27 -12.40
C ASP A 196 27.69 6.26 -13.29
N LEU A 197 27.80 6.64 -14.57
CA LEU A 197 26.69 6.52 -15.51
C LEU A 197 26.41 5.08 -15.93
N PHE A 198 27.45 4.24 -15.92
CA PHE A 198 27.37 2.82 -16.26
C PHE A 198 28.20 2.00 -15.28
N SER A 199 27.77 0.78 -15.08
CA SER A 199 28.47 -0.22 -14.27
C SER A 199 28.45 -1.59 -14.96
N VAL A 200 29.26 -2.52 -14.45
CA VAL A 200 29.26 -3.91 -14.89
C VAL A 200 29.19 -4.78 -13.65
N TYR A 201 28.37 -5.81 -13.65
CA TYR A 201 28.52 -6.86 -12.66
C TYR A 201 29.77 -7.68 -12.99
N CYS A 202 30.74 -7.67 -12.08
CA CYS A 202 32.06 -8.29 -12.29
C CYS A 202 31.93 -9.76 -12.67
N LEU A 203 32.58 -10.19 -13.74
CA LEU A 203 32.55 -11.58 -14.20
C LEU A 203 33.16 -12.56 -13.18
N GLN A 204 34.05 -12.09 -12.30
CA GLN A 204 34.72 -12.93 -11.30
C GLN A 204 33.92 -13.02 -10.00
N CYS A 205 33.49 -11.88 -9.39
CA CYS A 205 32.83 -11.88 -8.09
C CYS A 205 31.34 -11.55 -8.12
N GLY A 206 30.79 -11.19 -9.29
CA GLY A 206 29.37 -10.87 -9.48
C GLY A 206 28.90 -9.52 -8.92
N ARG A 207 29.78 -8.69 -8.36
CA ARG A 207 29.43 -7.41 -7.74
C ARG A 207 29.50 -6.25 -8.73
N GLY A 208 28.59 -5.29 -8.60
CA GLY A 208 28.54 -4.06 -9.42
C GLY A 208 29.49 -2.94 -8.96
N THR A 209 30.40 -3.21 -8.00
CA THR A 209 31.43 -2.27 -7.53
C THR A 209 32.58 -2.18 -8.53
N THR A 210 32.25 -1.80 -9.76
CA THR A 210 33.22 -1.75 -10.88
C THR A 210 33.44 -0.32 -11.35
N GLU A 211 34.65 -0.03 -11.81
CA GLU A 211 35.04 1.23 -12.44
C GLU A 211 35.37 0.97 -13.90
N ILE A 212 34.62 1.61 -14.80
CA ILE A 212 34.78 1.45 -16.24
C ILE A 212 35.88 2.42 -16.71
N HIS A 213 36.95 1.89 -17.26
CA HIS A 213 38.07 2.70 -17.82
C HIS A 213 37.87 2.98 -19.32
N ARG A 214 37.20 2.09 -20.03
CA ARG A 214 36.86 2.25 -21.44
C ARG A 214 35.49 1.67 -21.71
N LEU A 215 34.60 2.52 -22.20
CA LEU A 215 33.27 2.16 -22.64
C LEU A 215 33.20 2.23 -24.16
N GLY A 216 32.80 1.13 -24.80
CA GLY A 216 32.46 1.07 -26.22
C GLY A 216 30.97 0.76 -26.40
N ALA A 217 30.47 0.88 -27.63
CA ALA A 217 29.05 0.65 -27.94
C ALA A 217 28.54 -0.78 -27.61
N ALA A 218 29.44 -1.74 -27.50
CA ALA A 218 29.11 -3.15 -27.22
C ALA A 218 30.12 -3.82 -26.29
N SER A 219 30.95 -3.06 -25.59
CA SER A 219 31.96 -3.62 -24.67
C SER A 219 32.33 -2.61 -23.60
N ALA A 220 32.79 -3.09 -22.44
CA ALA A 220 33.37 -2.26 -21.40
C ALA A 220 34.61 -2.94 -20.77
N ARG A 221 35.70 -2.20 -20.67
CA ARG A 221 36.87 -2.59 -19.89
C ARG A 221 36.79 -1.96 -18.52
N TYR A 222 36.87 -2.77 -17.48
CA TYR A 222 36.66 -2.33 -16.11
C TYR A 222 37.68 -2.89 -15.13
N HIS A 223 37.80 -2.24 -13.98
CA HIS A 223 38.45 -2.72 -12.78
C HIS A 223 37.40 -2.94 -11.68
N CYS A 224 37.40 -4.10 -11.05
CA CYS A 224 36.52 -4.39 -9.92
C CYS A 224 37.17 -3.98 -8.60
N ARG A 225 36.58 -3.04 -7.89
CA ARG A 225 37.09 -2.56 -6.60
C ARG A 225 36.96 -3.60 -5.48
N CYS A 226 36.16 -4.65 -5.67
CA CYS A 226 35.96 -5.71 -4.69
C CYS A 226 37.03 -6.80 -4.75
N CYS A 227 37.28 -7.37 -5.94
CA CYS A 227 38.21 -8.50 -6.11
C CYS A 227 39.51 -8.16 -6.90
N GLY A 228 39.66 -6.89 -7.28
CA GLY A 228 40.84 -6.44 -8.03
C GLY A 228 40.88 -6.84 -9.51
N ALA A 229 39.90 -7.60 -10.01
CA ALA A 229 39.90 -8.09 -11.38
C ALA A 229 39.85 -6.94 -12.40
N ARG A 230 40.69 -7.06 -13.47
CA ARG A 230 40.70 -6.16 -14.63
C ARG A 230 40.28 -6.95 -15.85
N LEU A 231 39.03 -6.80 -16.27
CA LEU A 231 38.42 -7.63 -17.30
C LEU A 231 37.72 -6.76 -18.35
N THR A 232 37.33 -7.41 -19.45
CA THR A 232 36.47 -6.82 -20.48
C THR A 232 35.23 -7.65 -20.60
N VAL A 233 34.07 -6.99 -20.61
CA VAL A 233 32.80 -7.60 -21.01
C VAL A 233 32.48 -7.21 -22.43
N THR A 234 31.82 -8.12 -23.14
CA THR A 234 31.26 -7.92 -24.48
C THR A 234 29.74 -8.13 -24.42
N GLY A 235 29.02 -7.36 -25.21
CA GLY A 235 27.55 -7.30 -25.19
C GLY A 235 27.03 -6.09 -24.43
N PRO A 236 26.25 -5.21 -25.08
CA PRO A 236 25.73 -4.00 -24.45
C PRO A 236 24.83 -4.32 -23.26
N GLU A 237 24.14 -5.46 -23.26
CA GLU A 237 23.29 -5.96 -22.19
C GLU A 237 24.02 -6.28 -20.89
N ARG A 238 25.34 -6.39 -20.93
CA ARG A 238 26.19 -6.62 -19.74
C ARG A 238 26.62 -5.32 -19.03
N VAL A 239 26.37 -4.19 -19.67
CA VAL A 239 26.68 -2.87 -19.11
C VAL A 239 25.39 -2.26 -18.59
N LYS A 240 25.27 -2.20 -17.27
CA LYS A 240 24.07 -1.64 -16.61
C LYS A 240 24.16 -0.13 -16.55
N PRO A 241 23.19 0.62 -17.08
CA PRO A 241 23.09 2.05 -16.88
C PRO A 241 22.82 2.40 -15.40
N SER A 242 23.24 3.59 -14.97
CA SER A 242 22.78 4.15 -13.69
C SER A 242 21.26 4.29 -13.66
N TRP A 243 20.67 4.35 -12.48
CA TRP A 243 19.21 4.32 -12.34
C TRP A 243 18.50 5.36 -13.23
N ALA A 244 19.00 6.58 -13.30
CA ALA A 244 18.40 7.62 -14.15
C ALA A 244 18.41 7.27 -15.64
N LEU A 245 19.54 6.73 -16.16
CA LEU A 245 19.61 6.27 -17.56
C LEU A 245 18.83 4.96 -17.78
N ASP A 246 18.88 4.04 -16.83
CA ASP A 246 18.13 2.79 -16.87
C ASP A 246 16.62 3.06 -16.98
N TRP A 247 16.11 3.98 -16.17
CA TRP A 247 14.71 4.40 -16.23
C TRP A 247 14.35 4.99 -17.59
N THR A 248 15.12 5.98 -18.11
CA THR A 248 14.83 6.58 -19.42
C THR A 248 14.90 5.58 -20.56
N LEU A 249 15.83 4.63 -20.48
CA LEU A 249 16.02 3.58 -21.47
C LEU A 249 14.82 2.63 -21.52
N ARG A 250 14.39 2.13 -20.34
CA ARG A 250 13.26 1.20 -20.23
C ARG A 250 11.95 1.86 -20.66
N VAL A 251 11.67 3.03 -20.12
CA VAL A 251 10.48 3.83 -20.45
C VAL A 251 10.39 4.13 -21.94
N ALA A 252 11.53 4.48 -22.57
CA ALA A 252 11.55 4.75 -24.02
C ALA A 252 11.34 3.48 -24.85
N HIS A 253 11.94 2.36 -24.44
CA HIS A 253 11.82 1.08 -25.14
C HIS A 253 10.42 0.49 -25.04
N GLU A 254 9.83 0.49 -23.85
CA GLU A 254 8.49 -0.05 -23.59
C GLU A 254 7.38 0.87 -24.11
N GLY A 255 7.68 2.12 -24.40
CA GLY A 255 6.66 3.09 -24.82
C GLY A 255 5.75 3.53 -23.67
N ILE A 256 6.27 3.64 -22.45
CA ILE A 256 5.50 4.05 -21.27
C ILE A 256 4.97 5.47 -21.45
N ASP A 257 3.69 5.65 -21.22
CA ASP A 257 2.98 6.94 -21.32
C ASP A 257 2.74 7.60 -19.95
N CYS A 258 2.65 6.79 -18.89
CA CYS A 258 2.34 7.25 -17.54
C CYS A 258 3.12 6.45 -16.49
N GLU A 259 3.56 7.13 -15.43
CA GLU A 259 4.21 6.48 -14.28
C GLU A 259 3.89 7.22 -12.98
N PRO A 260 3.33 6.57 -11.96
CA PRO A 260 3.31 7.10 -10.61
C PRO A 260 4.72 7.21 -10.05
N ALA A 261 4.98 8.24 -9.26
CA ALA A 261 6.27 8.41 -8.60
C ALA A 261 6.12 9.08 -7.23
N GLY A 262 6.85 8.58 -6.24
CA GLY A 262 6.92 9.22 -4.94
C GLY A 262 7.42 10.66 -5.04
N GLN A 263 6.92 11.55 -4.21
CA GLN A 263 7.31 12.97 -4.21
C GLN A 263 8.81 13.20 -4.05
N ASP A 264 9.54 12.26 -3.47
CA ASP A 264 11.01 12.26 -3.36
C ASP A 264 11.70 12.10 -4.72
N HIS A 265 11.03 11.53 -5.72
CA HIS A 265 11.49 11.45 -7.11
C HIS A 265 11.01 12.63 -7.98
N CYS A 266 10.07 13.43 -7.48
CA CYS A 266 9.44 14.55 -8.22
C CYS A 266 9.87 15.94 -7.72
N SER A 267 10.64 16.02 -6.64
CA SER A 267 11.14 17.29 -6.09
C SER A 267 12.25 17.89 -6.98
N ALA A 268 12.53 19.18 -6.79
CA ALA A 268 13.59 19.89 -7.52
C ALA A 268 14.94 19.18 -7.38
N GLY A 269 15.67 19.01 -8.47
CA GLY A 269 16.93 18.30 -8.55
C GLY A 269 16.83 16.76 -8.46
N SER A 270 15.59 16.23 -8.40
CA SER A 270 15.35 14.78 -8.33
C SER A 270 15.46 14.09 -9.70
N THR A 271 15.20 12.79 -9.71
CA THR A 271 15.35 11.98 -10.93
C THR A 271 14.45 12.45 -12.06
N MET A 272 13.17 12.75 -11.78
CA MET A 272 12.22 13.13 -12.84
C MET A 272 12.61 14.45 -13.52
N GLU A 273 13.11 15.42 -12.75
CA GLU A 273 13.58 16.67 -13.31
C GLU A 273 14.91 16.49 -14.08
N ARG A 274 15.88 15.80 -13.49
CA ARG A 274 17.20 15.60 -14.11
C ARG A 274 17.16 14.79 -15.41
N THR A 275 16.19 13.91 -15.57
CA THR A 275 16.06 13.07 -16.77
C THR A 275 15.29 13.74 -17.90
N ARG A 276 14.59 14.84 -17.65
CA ARG A 276 13.85 15.58 -18.68
C ARG A 276 14.70 15.97 -19.88
N PRO A 277 15.93 16.53 -19.72
CA PRO A 277 16.79 16.84 -20.85
C PRO A 277 17.15 15.64 -21.72
N VAL A 278 17.18 14.41 -21.15
CA VAL A 278 17.42 13.19 -21.91
C VAL A 278 16.23 12.89 -22.83
N TYR A 279 14.99 13.10 -22.35
CA TYR A 279 13.79 12.94 -23.18
C TYR A 279 13.74 13.97 -24.30
N ASP A 280 13.88 15.25 -23.99
CA ASP A 280 13.76 16.35 -24.93
C ASP A 280 14.95 16.42 -25.91
N GLY A 281 16.17 16.33 -25.38
CA GLY A 281 17.40 16.57 -26.13
C GLY A 281 18.00 15.33 -26.82
N TYR A 282 17.68 14.13 -26.37
CA TYR A 282 18.27 12.88 -26.89
C TYR A 282 17.25 11.90 -27.46
N LEU A 283 16.15 11.65 -26.75
CA LEU A 283 15.12 10.71 -27.21
C LEU A 283 14.15 11.34 -28.21
N GLY A 284 14.02 12.66 -28.23
CA GLY A 284 13.12 13.40 -29.12
C GLY A 284 11.63 13.14 -28.83
N ARG A 285 11.30 12.81 -27.58
CA ARG A 285 9.93 12.55 -27.11
C ARG A 285 9.68 13.20 -25.76
N ALA A 286 8.43 13.50 -25.47
CA ALA A 286 8.05 13.98 -24.15
C ALA A 286 8.27 12.90 -23.09
N GLN A 287 8.61 13.33 -21.87
CA GLN A 287 8.61 12.47 -20.70
C GLN A 287 7.20 11.92 -20.44
N PRO A 288 7.05 10.68 -19.88
CA PRO A 288 5.74 10.19 -19.46
C PRO A 288 4.99 11.17 -18.55
N VAL A 289 3.67 11.05 -18.52
CA VAL A 289 2.87 11.76 -17.51
C VAL A 289 3.23 11.17 -16.14
N ILE A 290 3.84 11.96 -15.29
CA ILE A 290 4.18 11.55 -13.92
C ILE A 290 2.99 11.84 -13.02
N VAL A 291 2.59 10.85 -12.21
CA VAL A 291 1.58 10.99 -11.17
C VAL A 291 2.30 11.06 -9.81
N PRO A 292 2.66 12.26 -9.32
CA PRO A 292 3.36 12.37 -8.05
C PRO A 292 2.44 12.02 -6.89
N TYR A 293 2.96 11.27 -5.91
CA TYR A 293 2.20 10.92 -4.72
C TYR A 293 3.00 11.17 -3.44
N GLY A 294 2.27 11.54 -2.36
CA GLY A 294 2.83 11.82 -1.05
C GLY A 294 3.29 10.55 -0.32
N LEU A 295 3.90 10.70 0.84
CA LEU A 295 4.47 9.59 1.62
C LEU A 295 3.39 8.83 2.39
N VAL A 296 3.66 7.55 2.69
CA VAL A 296 2.90 6.79 3.69
C VAL A 296 3.65 6.82 5.00
N ARG A 297 2.98 7.27 6.07
CA ARG A 297 3.54 7.44 7.41
C ARG A 297 2.79 6.57 8.42
N GLY A 298 3.47 6.14 9.45
CA GLY A 298 2.85 5.48 10.60
C GLY A 298 1.96 6.44 11.42
N ALA A 299 0.97 5.89 12.13
CA ALA A 299 -0.07 6.66 12.82
C ALA A 299 0.44 7.58 13.95
N ARG A 300 1.58 7.31 14.57
CA ARG A 300 2.11 8.06 15.71
C ARG A 300 3.29 8.98 15.38
N GLY A 301 3.35 9.54 14.17
CA GLY A 301 4.47 10.42 13.81
C GLY A 301 5.82 9.70 13.66
N THR A 302 5.85 8.38 13.73
CA THR A 302 6.98 7.58 13.33
C THR A 302 7.22 7.87 11.84
N GLY A 303 8.44 8.18 11.44
CA GLY A 303 8.81 8.68 10.12
C GLY A 303 8.21 7.95 8.93
N LYS A 304 8.74 8.18 7.74
CA LYS A 304 8.38 7.48 6.50
C LYS A 304 8.46 5.95 6.71
N ILE A 305 7.41 5.22 6.37
CA ILE A 305 7.48 3.76 6.23
C ILE A 305 8.36 3.47 5.02
N SER A 306 9.49 2.78 5.22
CA SER A 306 10.42 2.45 4.14
C SER A 306 10.94 1.02 4.30
N GLY A 307 11.11 0.32 3.18
CA GLY A 307 11.68 -1.04 3.14
C GLY A 307 13.10 -1.13 3.71
N SER A 308 13.84 -0.01 3.70
CA SER A 308 15.22 0.05 4.22
C SER A 308 15.29 0.07 5.76
N SER A 309 14.20 0.34 6.47
CA SER A 309 14.14 0.37 7.94
C SER A 309 13.66 -0.93 8.59
N GLY A 310 13.41 -1.97 7.78
CA GLY A 310 13.12 -3.34 8.27
C GLY A 310 11.80 -3.46 9.02
N GLY A 311 10.68 -3.28 8.33
CA GLY A 311 9.36 -3.57 8.85
C GLY A 311 8.42 -2.37 8.85
N GLY A 312 7.40 -2.48 8.08
CA GLY A 312 6.21 -1.63 8.09
C GLY A 312 5.01 -2.55 7.88
N PRO A 313 3.78 -2.08 8.05
CA PRO A 313 2.63 -2.88 7.68
C PRO A 313 2.68 -3.21 6.18
N TYR A 314 2.23 -4.40 5.86
CA TYR A 314 2.06 -4.93 4.51
C TYR A 314 0.60 -4.80 4.07
N VAL A 315 0.32 -5.02 2.81
CA VAL A 315 -1.05 -4.97 2.28
C VAL A 315 -1.92 -6.06 2.94
N ARG A 316 -1.37 -7.25 3.16
CA ARG A 316 -2.05 -8.34 3.88
C ARG A 316 -2.46 -7.96 5.31
N ASP A 317 -1.67 -7.10 5.99
CA ASP A 317 -2.02 -6.64 7.34
C ASP A 317 -3.23 -5.69 7.31
N LEU A 318 -3.35 -4.89 6.24
CA LEU A 318 -4.54 -4.07 6.01
C LEU A 318 -5.76 -4.94 5.68
N LEU A 319 -5.60 -5.91 4.77
CA LEU A 319 -6.65 -6.83 4.36
C LEU A 319 -7.12 -7.75 5.50
N ALA A 320 -6.27 -8.05 6.46
CA ALA A 320 -6.66 -8.80 7.64
C ALA A 320 -7.73 -8.09 8.49
N VAL A 321 -7.76 -6.75 8.45
CA VAL A 321 -8.63 -5.93 9.31
C VAL A 321 -9.55 -4.97 8.55
N HIS A 322 -9.46 -4.92 7.22
CA HIS A 322 -10.28 -4.06 6.36
C HIS A 322 -10.70 -4.82 5.09
N PRO A 323 -11.94 -4.66 4.61
CA PRO A 323 -12.34 -5.20 3.30
C PRO A 323 -11.58 -4.52 2.16
N ALA A 324 -11.36 -5.26 1.07
CA ALA A 324 -10.58 -4.80 -0.08
C ALA A 324 -11.00 -3.41 -0.62
N PRO A 325 -12.30 -3.10 -0.83
CA PRO A 325 -12.70 -1.76 -1.26
C PRO A 325 -12.31 -0.65 -0.27
N MET A 326 -12.30 -0.93 1.03
CA MET A 326 -11.87 0.03 2.04
C MET A 326 -10.35 0.23 2.01
N VAL A 327 -9.57 -0.84 1.78
CA VAL A 327 -8.11 -0.72 1.61
C VAL A 327 -7.80 0.22 0.44
N LEU A 328 -8.45 0.05 -0.71
CA LEU A 328 -8.27 0.95 -1.85
C LEU A 328 -8.74 2.38 -1.55
N TRP A 329 -9.88 2.53 -0.86
CA TRP A 329 -10.40 3.82 -0.45
C TRP A 329 -9.45 4.61 0.45
N LEU A 330 -8.71 3.94 1.35
CA LEU A 330 -7.71 4.59 2.20
C LEU A 330 -6.65 5.35 1.37
N TYR A 331 -6.31 4.87 0.20
CA TYR A 331 -5.33 5.50 -0.71
C TYR A 331 -5.95 6.53 -1.65
N ALA A 332 -7.22 6.33 -2.02
CA ALA A 332 -7.87 7.09 -3.09
C ALA A 332 -8.64 8.33 -2.61
N HIS A 333 -9.24 8.31 -1.41
CA HIS A 333 -10.19 9.33 -0.95
C HIS A 333 -9.59 10.73 -0.73
N ARG A 334 -8.27 10.85 -0.77
CA ARG A 334 -7.54 12.12 -0.66
C ARG A 334 -6.83 12.45 -1.96
N ASN A 335 -6.38 13.69 -2.06
CA ASN A 335 -5.46 14.10 -3.13
C ASN A 335 -4.20 13.21 -3.11
N CYS A 336 -3.72 12.80 -4.29
CA CYS A 336 -2.56 11.91 -4.39
C CYS A 336 -1.28 12.51 -3.78
N LEU A 337 -1.13 13.83 -3.74
CA LEU A 337 0.01 14.53 -3.12
C LEU A 337 -0.04 14.55 -1.59
N SER A 338 -1.20 14.27 -0.98
CA SER A 338 -1.33 14.28 0.48
C SER A 338 -0.62 13.08 1.09
N ASP A 339 0.10 13.28 2.20
CA ASP A 339 0.61 12.17 2.98
C ASP A 339 -0.53 11.31 3.53
N LEU A 340 -0.36 10.00 3.51
CA LEU A 340 -1.29 9.05 4.11
C LEU A 340 -0.78 8.61 5.48
N ARG A 341 -1.69 8.48 6.43
CA ARG A 341 -1.40 7.89 7.73
C ARG A 341 -2.09 6.54 7.84
N ILE A 342 -1.29 5.49 7.96
CA ILE A 342 -1.75 4.11 8.11
C ILE A 342 -1.33 3.60 9.49
N GLY A 343 -2.25 2.94 10.18
CA GLY A 343 -1.99 2.36 11.48
C GLY A 343 -3.19 1.63 12.03
N PHE A 344 -2.95 0.77 13.03
CA PHE A 344 -3.93 -0.13 13.61
C PHE A 344 -4.36 0.27 15.02
N GLY A 345 -3.92 1.45 15.51
CA GLY A 345 -4.39 2.00 16.77
C GLY A 345 -5.91 2.25 16.73
N ALA A 346 -6.59 2.09 17.86
CA ALA A 346 -8.05 2.16 17.94
C ALA A 346 -8.67 3.42 17.32
N ASP A 347 -8.07 4.59 17.55
CA ASP A 347 -8.60 5.84 17.00
C ASP A 347 -8.50 5.89 15.47
N VAL A 348 -7.39 5.35 14.91
CA VAL A 348 -7.18 5.26 13.46
C VAL A 348 -8.12 4.22 12.85
N PHE A 349 -8.18 3.03 13.44
CA PHE A 349 -9.01 1.93 12.98
C PHE A 349 -10.50 2.30 12.95
N PHE A 350 -11.06 2.74 14.07
CA PHE A 350 -12.47 3.13 14.13
C PHE A 350 -12.77 4.39 13.34
N GLY A 351 -11.85 5.35 13.33
CA GLY A 351 -11.98 6.57 12.53
C GLY A 351 -12.04 6.28 11.03
N ALA A 352 -11.25 5.33 10.56
CA ALA A 352 -11.25 4.89 9.17
C ALA A 352 -12.59 4.20 8.79
N TYR A 353 -13.09 3.29 9.62
CA TYR A 353 -14.40 2.66 9.39
C TYR A 353 -15.56 3.68 9.45
N ASP A 354 -15.57 4.57 10.45
CA ASP A 354 -16.60 5.60 10.54
C ASP A 354 -16.60 6.55 9.32
N ALA A 355 -15.43 6.82 8.75
CA ALA A 355 -15.28 7.64 7.56
C ALA A 355 -15.70 6.88 6.29
N PHE A 356 -15.30 5.62 6.16
CA PHE A 356 -15.69 4.77 5.03
C PHE A 356 -17.19 4.51 5.02
N ASP A 357 -17.80 4.19 6.16
CA ASP A 357 -19.26 4.00 6.27
C ASP A 357 -20.05 5.28 5.91
N ARG A 358 -19.53 6.48 6.25
CA ARG A 358 -20.12 7.75 5.79
C ARG A 358 -19.98 7.92 4.29
N PHE A 359 -18.83 7.60 3.73
CA PHE A 359 -18.59 7.66 2.30
C PHE A 359 -19.58 6.75 1.55
N LEU A 360 -19.74 5.49 1.97
CA LEU A 360 -20.68 4.56 1.33
C LEU A 360 -22.12 5.08 1.33
N ARG A 361 -22.57 5.68 2.45
CA ARG A 361 -23.91 6.30 2.53
C ARG A 361 -24.07 7.55 1.67
N ALA A 362 -22.97 8.22 1.34
CA ALA A 362 -23.01 9.39 0.46
C ALA A 362 -23.08 9.02 -1.04
N VAL A 363 -22.61 7.82 -1.42
CA VAL A 363 -22.50 7.40 -2.84
C VAL A 363 -23.80 7.59 -3.63
N PRO A 364 -25.01 7.26 -3.13
CA PRO A 364 -26.24 7.44 -3.91
C PRO A 364 -26.56 8.90 -4.27
N GLY A 365 -26.21 9.85 -3.38
CA GLY A 365 -26.58 11.27 -3.50
C GLY A 365 -25.46 12.21 -3.88
N ASP A 366 -24.20 11.78 -3.84
CA ASP A 366 -23.01 12.60 -4.11
C ASP A 366 -22.29 12.11 -5.36
N ALA A 367 -22.23 12.94 -6.39
CA ALA A 367 -21.58 12.61 -7.66
C ALA A 367 -20.08 12.32 -7.52
N ARG A 368 -19.37 13.02 -6.61
CA ARG A 368 -17.94 12.77 -6.35
C ARG A 368 -17.74 11.45 -5.64
N ALA A 369 -18.56 11.14 -4.65
CA ALA A 369 -18.52 9.85 -3.96
C ALA A 369 -18.81 8.70 -4.93
N ARG A 370 -19.78 8.88 -5.83
CA ARG A 370 -20.12 7.88 -6.87
C ARG A 370 -18.95 7.64 -7.80
N VAL A 371 -18.34 8.69 -8.33
CA VAL A 371 -17.14 8.58 -9.18
C VAL A 371 -16.01 7.86 -8.46
N LEU A 372 -15.75 8.22 -7.20
CA LEU A 372 -14.72 7.54 -6.43
C LEU A 372 -15.05 6.05 -6.23
N TRP A 373 -16.30 5.70 -5.90
CA TRP A 373 -16.69 4.30 -5.76
C TRP A 373 -16.48 3.49 -7.04
N GLU A 374 -16.91 4.02 -8.19
CA GLU A 374 -16.72 3.39 -9.50
C GLU A 374 -15.23 3.20 -9.90
N LEU A 375 -14.32 3.99 -9.33
CA LEU A 375 -12.88 3.78 -9.48
C LEU A 375 -12.34 2.68 -8.56
N LEU A 376 -13.03 2.36 -7.46
CA LEU A 376 -12.58 1.39 -6.46
C LEU A 376 -13.18 0.01 -6.65
N SER A 377 -14.44 -0.08 -7.10
CA SER A 377 -15.20 -1.32 -7.14
C SER A 377 -16.29 -1.27 -8.19
N ASP A 378 -16.63 -2.43 -8.71
CA ASP A 378 -17.81 -2.65 -9.59
C ASP A 378 -19.03 -3.16 -8.80
N GLU A 379 -18.89 -3.34 -7.46
CA GLU A 379 -19.99 -3.80 -6.58
C GLU A 379 -20.99 -2.69 -6.24
N ASP A 380 -22.22 -3.09 -5.88
CA ASP A 380 -23.17 -2.16 -5.27
C ASP A 380 -22.71 -1.79 -3.84
N PRO A 381 -22.57 -0.49 -3.51
CA PRO A 381 -22.16 -0.06 -2.18
C PRO A 381 -23.27 -0.21 -1.12
N ALA A 382 -24.55 -0.32 -1.51
CA ALA A 382 -25.68 -0.27 -0.60
C ALA A 382 -25.68 -1.37 0.49
N PRO A 383 -25.38 -2.66 0.20
CA PRO A 383 -25.29 -3.67 1.23
C PRO A 383 -24.22 -3.38 2.29
N ARG A 384 -23.06 -2.86 1.89
CA ARG A 384 -21.99 -2.49 2.82
C ARG A 384 -22.34 -1.24 3.64
N ALA A 385 -23.10 -0.30 3.07
CA ALA A 385 -23.55 0.92 3.76
C ALA A 385 -24.54 0.63 4.90
N ALA A 386 -25.29 -0.47 4.81
CA ALA A 386 -26.27 -0.89 5.80
C ALA A 386 -25.66 -1.60 7.03
N LEU A 387 -24.38 -1.97 6.99
CA LEU A 387 -23.73 -2.73 8.06
C LEU A 387 -23.65 -1.93 9.37
N PRO A 388 -23.73 -2.60 10.54
CA PRO A 388 -23.55 -1.96 11.84
C PRO A 388 -22.15 -1.37 11.98
N ARG A 389 -22.03 -0.27 12.73
CA ARG A 389 -20.75 0.39 12.95
C ARG A 389 -19.71 -0.57 13.54
N MET A 390 -18.46 -0.46 13.09
CA MET A 390 -17.35 -1.32 13.56
C MET A 390 -17.23 -1.33 15.09
N ARG A 391 -17.48 -0.19 15.77
CA ARG A 391 -17.48 -0.13 17.24
C ARG A 391 -18.53 -1.04 17.89
N SER A 392 -19.71 -1.17 17.26
CA SER A 392 -20.76 -2.08 17.75
C SER A 392 -20.35 -3.54 17.54
N VAL A 393 -19.71 -3.85 16.41
CA VAL A 393 -19.21 -5.19 16.10
C VAL A 393 -18.10 -5.61 17.09
N VAL A 394 -17.12 -4.74 17.31
CA VAL A 394 -16.07 -4.97 18.33
C VAL A 394 -16.66 -5.10 19.72
N GLY A 395 -17.68 -4.29 20.06
CA GLY A 395 -18.39 -4.39 21.33
C GLY A 395 -19.08 -5.74 21.50
N ALA A 396 -19.72 -6.28 20.45
CA ALA A 396 -20.35 -7.60 20.48
C ALA A 396 -19.30 -8.72 20.66
N LEU A 397 -18.20 -8.67 19.90
CA LEU A 397 -17.07 -9.60 20.06
C LEU A 397 -16.52 -9.58 21.49
N TYR A 398 -16.29 -8.38 22.00
CA TYR A 398 -15.78 -8.20 23.35
C TYR A 398 -16.71 -8.82 24.41
N ALA A 399 -18.03 -8.63 24.27
CA ALA A 399 -19.03 -9.21 25.15
C ALA A 399 -19.09 -10.75 25.10
N HIS A 400 -18.62 -11.35 24.01
CA HIS A 400 -18.55 -12.82 23.82
C HIS A 400 -17.11 -13.37 23.94
N GLY A 401 -16.23 -12.69 24.66
CA GLY A 401 -14.84 -13.16 24.88
C GLY A 401 -14.00 -13.24 23.61
N GLY A 402 -14.34 -12.46 22.58
CA GLY A 402 -13.66 -12.47 21.29
C GLY A 402 -14.17 -13.53 20.30
N ALA A 403 -15.12 -14.38 20.69
CA ALA A 403 -15.66 -15.44 19.83
C ALA A 403 -16.52 -14.88 18.69
N PRO A 404 -16.19 -15.16 17.39
CA PRO A 404 -16.89 -14.58 16.25
C PRO A 404 -18.32 -15.09 16.08
N GLU A 405 -18.57 -16.40 16.24
CA GLU A 405 -19.86 -17.04 15.96
C GLU A 405 -20.99 -16.51 16.86
N PRO A 406 -20.85 -16.44 18.21
CA PRO A 406 -21.91 -15.89 19.04
C PRO A 406 -22.10 -14.39 18.84
N ALA A 407 -21.01 -13.64 18.54
CA ALA A 407 -21.11 -12.23 18.21
C ALA A 407 -21.87 -12.01 16.89
N LEU A 408 -21.58 -12.81 15.86
CA LEU A 408 -22.28 -12.78 14.57
C LEU A 408 -23.77 -13.13 14.75
N ALA A 409 -24.08 -14.22 15.47
CA ALA A 409 -25.45 -14.63 15.73
C ALA A 409 -26.25 -13.52 16.45
N ARG A 410 -25.65 -12.82 17.40
CA ARG A 410 -26.26 -11.67 18.06
C ARG A 410 -26.50 -10.50 17.09
N LEU A 411 -25.48 -10.12 16.32
CA LEU A 411 -25.57 -8.99 15.39
C LEU A 411 -26.60 -9.26 14.29
N THR A 412 -26.69 -10.50 13.78
CA THR A 412 -27.71 -10.91 12.81
C THR A 412 -29.13 -10.72 13.37
N ARG A 413 -29.38 -11.09 14.64
CA ARG A 413 -30.69 -10.83 15.29
C ARG A 413 -30.97 -9.35 15.48
N GLN A 414 -29.97 -8.54 15.77
CA GLN A 414 -30.12 -7.09 15.96
C GLN A 414 -30.26 -6.30 14.65
N HIS A 415 -29.75 -6.84 13.55
CA HIS A 415 -29.73 -6.22 12.23
C HIS A 415 -30.23 -7.20 11.15
N PRO A 416 -31.54 -7.61 11.20
CA PRO A 416 -32.06 -8.65 10.31
C PRO A 416 -32.07 -8.26 8.82
N GLY A 417 -31.96 -6.96 8.51
CA GLY A 417 -31.88 -6.45 7.13
C GLY A 417 -30.47 -6.34 6.56
N CYS A 418 -29.44 -6.73 7.33
CA CYS A 418 -28.06 -6.70 6.82
C CYS A 418 -27.74 -7.96 6.02
N ASP A 419 -26.94 -7.80 4.96
CA ASP A 419 -26.30 -8.92 4.28
C ASP A 419 -25.44 -9.72 5.26
N ARG A 420 -25.73 -11.03 5.37
CA ARG A 420 -25.11 -11.90 6.37
C ARG A 420 -23.65 -12.18 6.08
N GLU A 421 -23.27 -12.30 4.80
CA GLU A 421 -21.89 -12.58 4.41
C GLU A 421 -21.00 -11.37 4.67
N LEU A 422 -21.46 -10.18 4.29
CA LEU A 422 -20.75 -8.92 4.58
C LEU A 422 -20.69 -8.63 6.09
N LEU A 423 -21.71 -9.00 6.86
CA LEU A 423 -21.67 -8.90 8.31
C LEU A 423 -20.64 -9.87 8.91
N ALA A 424 -20.57 -11.11 8.41
CA ALA A 424 -19.59 -12.10 8.83
C ALA A 424 -18.16 -11.64 8.48
N GLU A 425 -17.95 -11.09 7.29
CA GLU A 425 -16.68 -10.44 6.88
C GLU A 425 -16.28 -9.34 7.88
N ARG A 426 -17.23 -8.44 8.23
CA ARG A 426 -16.97 -7.35 9.19
C ARG A 426 -16.65 -7.87 10.59
N VAL A 427 -17.29 -8.94 11.04
CA VAL A 427 -17.00 -9.62 12.32
C VAL A 427 -15.62 -10.25 12.28
N ALA A 428 -15.24 -10.90 11.18
CA ALA A 428 -13.91 -11.49 11.01
C ALA A 428 -12.79 -10.42 11.07
N HIS A 429 -12.95 -9.30 10.37
CA HIS A 429 -12.00 -8.17 10.45
C HIS A 429 -11.89 -7.58 11.86
N ALA A 430 -13.01 -7.46 12.57
CA ALA A 430 -13.03 -7.00 13.94
C ALA A 430 -12.32 -7.98 14.89
N ALA A 431 -12.54 -9.29 14.71
CA ALA A 431 -11.89 -10.34 15.49
C ALA A 431 -10.38 -10.36 15.23
N ALA A 432 -9.95 -10.27 13.97
CA ALA A 432 -8.54 -10.18 13.60
C ALA A 432 -7.87 -8.95 14.21
N TRP A 433 -8.54 -7.78 14.15
CA TRP A 433 -8.03 -6.56 14.78
C TRP A 433 -7.91 -6.71 16.31
N LEU A 434 -8.89 -7.29 16.97
CA LEU A 434 -8.83 -7.55 18.43
C LEU A 434 -7.65 -8.48 18.77
N ALA A 435 -7.46 -9.56 18.02
CA ALA A 435 -6.39 -10.53 18.26
C ALA A 435 -5.00 -9.94 18.10
N THR A 436 -4.80 -9.06 17.10
CA THR A 436 -3.47 -8.54 16.73
C THR A 436 -3.14 -7.20 17.38
N HIS A 437 -4.11 -6.32 17.54
CA HIS A 437 -3.88 -4.92 17.92
C HIS A 437 -4.69 -4.45 19.13
N GLY A 438 -5.72 -5.19 19.51
CA GLY A 438 -6.83 -4.59 20.21
C GLY A 438 -6.94 -4.82 21.69
N ALA A 439 -7.08 -6.05 22.12
CA ALA A 439 -7.65 -6.29 23.45
C ALA A 439 -6.88 -5.61 24.59
N GLY A 440 -5.56 -5.75 24.62
CA GLY A 440 -4.73 -5.13 25.67
C GLY A 440 -4.48 -3.63 25.50
N ARG A 441 -4.53 -3.12 24.27
CA ARG A 441 -4.19 -1.72 23.95
C ARG A 441 -5.40 -0.80 23.85
N TYR A 442 -6.54 -1.33 23.44
CA TYR A 442 -7.78 -0.55 23.30
C TYR A 442 -8.57 -0.46 24.61
N TRP A 443 -8.62 -1.58 25.36
CA TRP A 443 -9.36 -1.70 26.61
C TRP A 443 -8.45 -1.86 27.83
N GLY A 444 -7.12 -1.95 27.63
CA GLY A 444 -6.19 -2.41 28.64
C GLY A 444 -5.07 -1.45 29.02
N GLY A 445 -5.36 -0.28 29.51
CA GLY A 445 -4.45 0.33 30.46
C GLY A 445 -4.75 -0.29 31.84
N ALA A 446 -3.81 -0.99 32.48
CA ALA A 446 -3.95 -1.31 33.90
C ALA A 446 -3.83 0.02 34.68
N GLY A 447 -4.93 0.75 34.79
CA GLY A 447 -5.02 1.81 35.77
C GLY A 447 -4.93 1.20 37.16
N PRO A 448 -4.36 1.92 38.16
CA PRO A 448 -4.33 1.46 39.52
C PRO A 448 -5.73 1.06 39.96
N ALA A 449 -5.83 0.03 40.80
CA ALA A 449 -7.09 -0.38 41.40
C ALA A 449 -7.61 0.83 42.23
N ALA A 450 -8.58 1.54 41.65
CA ALA A 450 -9.31 2.56 42.40
C ALA A 450 -10.35 1.84 43.25
N ALA A 451 -10.60 2.36 44.47
CA ALA A 451 -11.69 1.85 45.30
C ALA A 451 -13.00 1.89 44.49
N PRO A 452 -13.85 0.85 44.59
CA PRO A 452 -15.17 0.87 43.96
C PRO A 452 -16.00 2.03 44.48
N GLY A 453 -16.59 2.79 43.58
CA GLY A 453 -17.44 3.92 43.97
C GLY A 453 -18.91 3.54 43.98
N PRO A 454 -19.79 4.47 44.33
CA PRO A 454 -21.23 4.23 44.52
C PRO A 454 -21.95 3.78 43.22
N ALA A 455 -21.43 4.11 42.05
CA ALA A 455 -22.05 3.71 40.78
C ALA A 455 -21.97 2.19 40.53
N VAL A 456 -20.91 1.52 41.02
CA VAL A 456 -20.74 0.07 40.98
C VAL A 456 -21.80 -0.62 41.83
N ASP A 457 -21.99 -0.16 43.10
CA ASP A 457 -22.97 -0.74 43.99
C ASP A 457 -24.41 -0.54 43.49
N ALA A 458 -24.73 0.65 43.00
CA ALA A 458 -26.04 0.95 42.41
C ALA A 458 -26.33 0.03 41.20
N LEU A 459 -25.34 -0.19 40.34
CA LEU A 459 -25.52 -1.06 39.17
C LEU A 459 -25.66 -2.54 39.56
N ILE A 460 -24.90 -3.04 40.54
CA ILE A 460 -25.05 -4.42 41.06
C ILE A 460 -26.49 -4.62 41.59
N ALA A 461 -27.01 -3.70 42.37
CA ALA A 461 -28.36 -3.79 42.91
C ALA A 461 -29.43 -3.82 41.77
N GLN A 462 -29.29 -2.94 40.79
CA GLN A 462 -30.19 -2.88 39.65
C GLN A 462 -30.14 -4.17 38.78
N LEU A 463 -28.94 -4.69 38.50
CA LEU A 463 -28.77 -5.89 37.67
C LEU A 463 -29.28 -7.16 38.33
N ARG A 464 -29.22 -7.27 39.64
CA ARG A 464 -29.74 -8.44 40.38
C ARG A 464 -31.25 -8.59 40.30
N THR A 465 -31.96 -7.50 40.11
CA THR A 465 -33.45 -7.46 39.99
C THR A 465 -33.92 -7.29 38.54
N HIS A 466 -32.97 -7.08 37.61
CA HIS A 466 -33.31 -6.78 36.22
C HIS A 466 -33.73 -8.02 35.44
N THR A 467 -34.88 -7.97 34.79
CA THR A 467 -35.46 -9.07 33.98
C THR A 467 -35.64 -8.70 32.52
N GLY A 468 -35.42 -7.43 32.12
CA GLY A 468 -35.61 -6.94 30.77
C GLY A 468 -34.38 -7.09 29.89
N PRO A 469 -34.50 -6.83 28.58
CA PRO A 469 -33.36 -6.77 27.66
C PRO A 469 -32.49 -5.53 27.92
N GLY A 470 -31.19 -5.65 27.66
CA GLY A 470 -30.20 -4.58 27.86
C GLY A 470 -29.90 -4.29 29.32
N ALA A 471 -29.19 -3.21 29.56
CA ALA A 471 -28.90 -2.74 30.92
C ALA A 471 -30.08 -1.94 31.50
N PRO A 472 -30.26 -1.92 32.85
CA PRO A 472 -31.26 -1.08 33.47
C PRO A 472 -31.13 0.38 33.02
N ARG A 473 -32.23 0.97 32.57
CA ARG A 473 -32.25 2.37 32.10
C ARG A 473 -32.21 3.30 33.32
N ALA A 474 -31.01 3.74 33.65
CA ALA A 474 -30.80 4.83 34.61
C ALA A 474 -29.96 5.93 33.90
N GLY A 475 -30.34 7.17 34.10
CA GLY A 475 -29.60 8.33 33.57
C GLY A 475 -28.21 8.43 34.20
N ARG A 476 -27.25 7.62 33.73
CA ARG A 476 -25.87 7.58 34.23
C ARG A 476 -25.04 8.69 33.61
N THR A 477 -24.23 9.34 34.42
CA THR A 477 -23.25 10.31 33.96
C THR A 477 -22.02 9.65 33.34
N VAL A 478 -21.21 10.41 32.61
CA VAL A 478 -19.94 9.95 32.06
C VAL A 478 -18.98 9.46 33.13
N ALA A 479 -18.99 10.09 34.32
CA ALA A 479 -18.16 9.71 35.44
C ALA A 479 -18.54 8.31 35.98
N GLU A 480 -19.83 8.04 36.15
CA GLU A 480 -20.35 6.74 36.58
C GLU A 480 -20.02 5.62 35.57
N PHE A 481 -20.14 5.90 34.27
CA PHE A 481 -19.72 4.93 33.27
C PHE A 481 -18.22 4.63 33.33
N ARG A 482 -17.36 5.64 33.55
CA ARG A 482 -15.92 5.43 33.75
C ARG A 482 -15.61 4.56 34.95
N GLU A 483 -16.32 4.78 36.04
CA GLU A 483 -16.19 3.98 37.28
C GLU A 483 -16.57 2.52 37.02
N ILE A 484 -17.73 2.25 36.39
CA ILE A 484 -18.20 0.92 36.03
C ILE A 484 -17.17 0.21 35.13
N TYR A 485 -16.66 0.89 34.12
CA TYR A 485 -15.69 0.28 33.19
C TYR A 485 -14.33 0.03 33.82
N ARG A 486 -13.89 0.88 34.78
CA ARG A 486 -12.70 0.59 35.57
C ARG A 486 -12.88 -0.67 36.42
N ALA A 487 -14.06 -0.88 36.98
CA ALA A 487 -14.38 -2.09 37.73
C ALA A 487 -14.41 -3.34 36.84
N LEU A 488 -15.11 -3.31 35.72
CA LEU A 488 -15.24 -4.47 34.82
C LEU A 488 -13.93 -4.81 34.08
N PHE A 489 -13.22 -3.79 33.61
CA PHE A 489 -12.13 -3.98 32.64
C PHE A 489 -10.80 -3.29 33.02
N GLY A 490 -10.77 -2.48 34.07
CA GLY A 490 -9.60 -1.69 34.44
C GLY A 490 -9.34 -0.49 33.52
N THR A 491 -10.34 -0.03 32.75
CA THR A 491 -10.25 1.06 31.78
C THR A 491 -11.44 2.00 31.93
N GLU A 492 -11.34 3.22 31.38
CA GLU A 492 -12.47 4.17 31.41
C GLU A 492 -13.47 3.96 30.27
N ARG A 493 -13.25 3.01 29.41
CA ARG A 493 -14.05 2.73 28.21
C ARG A 493 -14.25 1.23 28.04
N GLY A 494 -15.40 0.85 27.48
CA GLY A 494 -15.74 -0.55 27.24
C GLY A 494 -16.87 -0.70 26.22
N PRO A 495 -17.33 -1.93 25.92
CA PRO A 495 -18.52 -2.16 25.13
C PRO A 495 -19.73 -1.52 25.79
N ARG A 496 -20.77 -1.19 25.01
CA ARG A 496 -21.99 -0.65 25.60
C ARG A 496 -22.51 -1.59 26.70
N LEU A 497 -22.91 -1.03 27.82
CA LEU A 497 -23.39 -1.82 28.97
C LEU A 497 -24.58 -2.70 28.58
N ASP A 498 -25.49 -2.21 27.74
CA ASP A 498 -26.59 -3.01 27.16
C ASP A 498 -26.04 -4.25 26.45
N THR A 499 -24.96 -4.08 25.65
CA THR A 499 -24.34 -5.17 24.92
C THR A 499 -23.78 -6.24 25.86
N LEU A 500 -23.14 -5.82 26.96
CA LEU A 500 -22.62 -6.74 27.97
C LEU A 500 -23.74 -7.50 28.70
N VAL A 501 -24.76 -6.79 29.13
CA VAL A 501 -25.88 -7.38 29.87
C VAL A 501 -26.64 -8.37 28.99
N ASP A 502 -26.89 -8.02 27.72
CA ASP A 502 -27.55 -8.94 26.79
C ASP A 502 -26.70 -10.18 26.46
N ALA A 503 -25.37 -10.03 26.40
CA ALA A 503 -24.47 -11.12 26.04
C ALA A 503 -24.23 -12.11 27.18
N LEU A 504 -24.01 -11.58 28.37
CA LEU A 504 -23.58 -12.36 29.53
C LEU A 504 -24.72 -12.65 30.50
N GLY A 505 -25.82 -11.93 30.38
CA GLY A 505 -26.91 -11.88 31.34
C GLY A 505 -26.64 -10.90 32.50
N PRO A 506 -27.71 -10.32 33.08
CA PRO A 506 -27.57 -9.31 34.12
C PRO A 506 -26.87 -9.85 35.38
N ARG A 507 -27.13 -11.10 35.77
CA ARG A 507 -26.48 -11.73 36.94
C ARG A 507 -24.98 -11.88 36.77
N ALA A 508 -24.51 -12.35 35.62
CA ALA A 508 -23.06 -12.51 35.37
C ALA A 508 -22.30 -11.17 35.40
N VAL A 509 -22.92 -10.08 34.89
CA VAL A 509 -22.34 -8.75 34.97
C VAL A 509 -22.33 -8.22 36.41
N ALA A 510 -23.40 -8.48 37.16
CA ALA A 510 -23.46 -8.13 38.59
C ALA A 510 -22.40 -8.87 39.40
N ASP A 511 -22.21 -10.17 39.16
CA ASP A 511 -21.20 -10.99 39.86
C ASP A 511 -19.77 -10.56 39.52
N ALA A 512 -19.50 -10.15 38.27
CA ALA A 512 -18.21 -9.60 37.88
C ALA A 512 -17.92 -8.25 38.55
N LEU A 513 -18.92 -7.40 38.70
CA LEU A 513 -18.79 -6.14 39.45
C LEU A 513 -18.60 -6.39 40.95
N ALA A 514 -19.34 -7.36 41.54
CA ALA A 514 -19.18 -7.75 42.93
C ALA A 514 -17.78 -8.36 43.21
N ALA A 515 -17.25 -9.20 42.27
CA ALA A 515 -15.89 -9.71 42.38
C ALA A 515 -14.85 -8.59 42.47
N TYR A 516 -15.03 -7.53 41.66
CA TYR A 516 -14.14 -6.34 41.76
C TYR A 516 -14.31 -5.60 43.08
N ARG A 517 -15.56 -5.33 43.46
CA ARG A 517 -15.86 -4.63 44.70
C ARG A 517 -15.29 -5.34 45.95
N ASP A 518 -15.48 -6.65 46.03
CA ASP A 518 -15.17 -7.46 47.20
C ASP A 518 -13.71 -7.92 47.25
N ARG A 519 -13.08 -8.16 46.09
CA ARG A 519 -11.75 -8.79 45.97
C ARG A 519 -10.78 -8.08 45.02
N GLY A 520 -11.19 -7.02 44.32
CA GLY A 520 -10.39 -6.35 43.32
C GLY A 520 -10.22 -7.16 41.99
N GLU A 521 -10.92 -8.29 41.83
CA GLU A 521 -10.81 -9.19 40.69
C GLU A 521 -11.61 -8.70 39.49
N ARG A 522 -11.09 -8.91 38.29
CA ARG A 522 -11.74 -8.57 37.01
C ARG A 522 -11.93 -9.80 36.12
N PRO A 523 -12.89 -10.70 36.44
CA PRO A 523 -13.04 -11.98 35.75
C PRO A 523 -13.37 -11.82 34.25
N LEU A 524 -14.14 -10.80 33.84
CA LEU A 524 -14.43 -10.54 32.43
C LEU A 524 -13.19 -10.15 31.65
N ARG A 525 -12.28 -9.40 32.25
CA ARG A 525 -11.00 -9.08 31.66
C ARG A 525 -10.13 -10.31 31.45
N ALA A 526 -10.03 -11.17 32.46
CA ALA A 526 -9.24 -12.41 32.39
C ALA A 526 -9.73 -13.34 31.27
N ALA A 527 -11.05 -13.50 31.11
CA ALA A 527 -11.65 -14.32 30.06
C ALA A 527 -11.33 -13.80 28.65
N LEU A 528 -11.34 -12.48 28.43
CA LEU A 528 -11.00 -11.84 27.15
C LEU A 528 -9.54 -12.06 26.75
N PHE A 529 -8.62 -12.00 27.72
CA PHE A 529 -7.19 -12.19 27.45
C PHE A 529 -6.82 -13.66 27.23
N ALA A 530 -7.53 -14.59 27.84
CA ALA A 530 -7.32 -16.03 27.61
C ALA A 530 -7.65 -16.45 26.17
N THR A 531 -8.70 -15.86 25.58
CA THR A 531 -9.10 -16.11 24.18
C THR A 531 -8.21 -15.42 23.17
N ALA A 532 -7.71 -14.22 23.44
CA ALA A 532 -6.82 -13.48 22.54
C ALA A 532 -5.44 -14.15 22.36
N GLY A 533 -4.97 -14.89 23.39
CA GLY A 533 -3.73 -15.67 23.30
C GLY A 533 -3.84 -16.96 22.49
N GLN A 534 -5.04 -17.45 22.21
CA GLN A 534 -5.30 -18.70 21.47
C GLN A 534 -5.64 -18.48 19.99
N SER A 535 -5.94 -17.25 19.57
CA SER A 535 -6.23 -16.93 18.17
C SER A 535 -4.94 -16.85 17.38
N ARG A 536 -4.55 -17.97 16.73
CA ARG A 536 -3.58 -17.91 15.62
C ARG A 536 -4.14 -16.98 14.55
N PRO A 537 -3.30 -16.18 13.86
CA PRO A 537 -3.75 -15.43 12.70
C PRO A 537 -4.42 -16.40 11.72
N VAL A 538 -5.63 -16.06 11.28
CA VAL A 538 -6.33 -16.81 10.23
C VAL A 538 -5.38 -16.83 9.02
N PRO A 539 -4.93 -17.99 8.55
CA PRO A 539 -4.10 -18.04 7.36
C PRO A 539 -4.94 -17.47 6.20
N VAL A 540 -4.42 -16.47 5.53
CA VAL A 540 -4.90 -16.10 4.21
C VAL A 540 -4.88 -17.40 3.39
N ARG A 541 -5.94 -17.71 2.64
CA ARG A 541 -6.21 -18.98 1.94
C ARG A 541 -5.10 -19.52 1.01
N GLU A 542 -3.84 -19.33 1.30
CA GLU A 542 -2.70 -19.80 0.52
C GLU A 542 -2.19 -21.20 0.88
N GLU A 543 -2.51 -21.74 2.08
CA GLU A 543 -2.00 -23.08 2.44
C GLU A 543 -2.82 -24.25 1.86
N ALA A 544 -4.00 -24.01 1.30
CA ALA A 544 -4.82 -25.07 0.71
C ALA A 544 -4.42 -25.43 -0.74
N ALA A 545 -3.73 -24.56 -1.45
CA ALA A 545 -3.34 -24.78 -2.85
C ALA A 545 -1.93 -25.41 -3.02
N VAL A 546 -1.09 -25.38 -1.98
CA VAL A 546 0.30 -25.89 -2.05
C VAL A 546 0.41 -27.35 -1.62
N ARG A 547 -0.64 -27.97 -1.04
CA ARG A 547 -0.64 -29.41 -0.66
C ARG A 547 -1.35 -30.34 -1.64
N ALA A 548 -1.80 -29.84 -2.79
CA ALA A 548 -2.49 -30.63 -3.82
C ALA A 548 -1.79 -30.56 -5.19
N GLY A 549 -0.45 -30.42 -5.21
CA GLY A 549 0.35 -30.53 -6.41
C GLY A 549 1.62 -31.31 -6.14
#